data_d23c4e03018009a36e77f027802ee0c9
#
_entry.id   d23c4e03018009a36e77f027802ee0c9
#
_cell.length_a   1.000
_cell.length_b   1.000
_cell.length_c   1.000
_cell.angle_alpha   90.00
_cell.angle_beta   90.00
_cell.angle_gamma   90.00
#
_symmetry.space_group_name_H-M   'P 1'
#
loop_
_entity.id
_entity.type
_entity.pdbx_description
1 polymer ?
#
loop_
_entity_poly.entity_id
_entity_poly.type
_entity_poly.pdbx_seq_one_letter_code
_entity_poly.pdbx_strand_id
1 'polypeptide(L)'
;MSNQYTPTYHRMWNRDFTLLTIAELLLCIACYMTIPFLPFRLTTGDNASNELASIAVVVFIAGICISGFFGSWLIQHYRRNKVYIVSTTSLGAAILGLSLFDNQCPIGREIEVYTLLGVCFVGGAVFGTAKRVLSCTLQIDKTESCNRTHANYTAIWISRLTVIVGPILALLLRDELRGTLFYVVGAAAAVVAALLVMCVKFPFRAPEEGTHLLSIDRFFLPQGWNVALVITLMTASLGIMMTTRMAIDFCASILVGFVAATLLLHFPAVKTARYASVVGCLIATIAILLMLVHDDTFDTTLKPVLFGLGIAISSSEQLYKLLDHCNHCQRSTAESTYFLSSDGGLFLGIAVGWLLSTALKPAEHVVLALLVVATIICLLNMLVKKKRAEYHA
;
A
#
# COMPACT_ATOMS: atom_id res chain seq x y z
N MET A 1 -3.79 46.56 26.67
CA MET A 1 -3.16 45.96 25.46
C MET A 1 -3.95 44.71 25.10
N SER A 2 -4.87 44.85 24.16
CA SER A 2 -5.67 43.72 23.66
C SER A 2 -4.83 42.92 22.67
N ASN A 3 -4.41 41.72 23.06
CA ASN A 3 -3.85 40.77 22.12
C ASN A 3 -4.94 40.35 21.12
N GLN A 4 -4.95 40.99 19.96
CA GLN A 4 -5.71 40.51 18.82
C GLN A 4 -5.07 39.19 18.33
N TYR A 5 -5.62 38.08 18.79
CA TYR A 5 -5.41 36.80 18.14
C TYR A 5 -6.12 36.85 16.78
N THR A 6 -5.43 37.29 15.74
CA THR A 6 -5.85 36.97 14.38
C THR A 6 -5.73 35.47 14.21
N PRO A 7 -6.82 34.72 13.94
CA PRO A 7 -6.72 33.32 13.62
C PRO A 7 -5.94 33.17 12.32
N THR A 8 -4.67 32.79 12.42
CA THR A 8 -3.88 32.42 11.25
C THR A 8 -4.53 31.16 10.68
N TYR A 9 -5.25 31.31 9.59
CA TYR A 9 -5.84 30.22 8.82
C TYR A 9 -4.69 29.42 8.18
N HIS A 10 -4.24 28.40 8.86
CA HIS A 10 -3.19 27.52 8.37
C HIS A 10 -3.77 26.57 7.32
N ARG A 11 -3.49 26.83 6.05
CA ARG A 11 -3.94 25.96 4.95
C ARG A 11 -3.16 24.65 4.99
N MET A 12 -3.87 23.51 5.14
CA MET A 12 -3.29 22.17 5.06
C MET A 12 -2.59 21.95 3.70
N TRP A 13 -3.24 22.35 2.61
CA TRP A 13 -2.73 22.27 1.25
C TRP A 13 -1.84 23.49 0.93
N ASN A 14 -0.55 23.34 1.21
CA ASN A 14 0.47 24.25 0.73
C ASN A 14 1.17 23.65 -0.50
N ARG A 15 1.91 24.48 -1.25
CA ARG A 15 2.63 24.05 -2.46
C ARG A 15 3.52 22.82 -2.21
N ASP A 16 4.31 22.87 -1.15
CA ASP A 16 5.29 21.82 -0.83
C ASP A 16 4.59 20.50 -0.49
N PHE A 17 3.53 20.53 0.34
CA PHE A 17 2.75 19.36 0.68
C PHE A 17 2.04 18.76 -0.55
N THR A 18 1.50 19.60 -1.43
CA THR A 18 0.87 19.14 -2.69
C THR A 18 1.88 18.44 -3.59
N LEU A 19 3.10 19.02 -3.77
CA LEU A 19 4.15 18.40 -4.57
C LEU A 19 4.58 17.04 -3.98
N LEU A 20 4.71 16.93 -2.66
CA LEU A 20 5.05 15.68 -1.98
C LEU A 20 3.95 14.64 -2.10
N THR A 21 2.68 15.03 -2.03
CA THR A 21 1.54 14.12 -2.23
C THR A 21 1.49 13.60 -3.67
N ILE A 22 1.74 14.45 -4.66
CA ILE A 22 1.83 14.02 -6.07
C ILE A 22 3.04 13.09 -6.27
N ALA A 23 4.18 13.38 -5.65
CA ALA A 23 5.35 12.51 -5.69
C ALA A 23 5.07 11.13 -5.09
N GLU A 24 4.26 11.05 -4.02
CA GLU A 24 3.82 9.78 -3.43
C GLU A 24 2.89 9.01 -4.38
N LEU A 25 1.93 9.70 -5.00
CA LEU A 25 1.06 9.09 -6.00
C LEU A 25 1.86 8.46 -7.15
N LEU A 26 2.82 9.20 -7.71
CA LEU A 26 3.65 8.72 -8.81
C LEU A 26 4.55 7.56 -8.40
N LEU A 27 5.17 7.61 -7.22
CA LEU A 27 5.94 6.51 -6.65
C LEU A 27 5.08 5.24 -6.51
N CYS A 28 3.88 5.39 -5.95
CA CYS A 28 2.95 4.30 -5.75
C CYS A 28 2.42 3.75 -7.09
N ILE A 29 2.08 4.62 -8.06
CA ILE A 29 1.67 4.21 -9.40
C ILE A 29 2.78 3.41 -10.07
N ALA A 30 4.04 3.87 -10.03
CA ALA A 30 5.17 3.15 -10.60
C ALA A 30 5.27 1.72 -10.07
N CYS A 31 5.10 1.54 -8.77
CA CYS A 31 5.16 0.22 -8.12
C CYS A 31 3.91 -0.63 -8.41
N TYR A 32 2.70 -0.09 -8.14
CA TYR A 32 1.47 -0.87 -8.25
C TYR A 32 1.03 -1.13 -9.70
N MET A 33 1.54 -0.37 -10.66
CA MET A 33 1.38 -0.71 -12.08
C MET A 33 2.27 -1.89 -12.46
N THR A 34 3.52 -1.93 -11.97
CA THR A 34 4.55 -2.87 -12.43
C THR A 34 4.50 -4.19 -11.69
N ILE A 35 4.56 -4.18 -10.36
CA ILE A 35 4.74 -5.40 -9.56
C ILE A 35 3.54 -6.34 -9.58
N PRO A 36 2.28 -5.88 -9.42
CA PRO A 36 1.12 -6.76 -9.55
C PRO A 36 0.96 -7.39 -10.94
N PHE A 37 1.47 -6.72 -11.97
CA PHE A 37 1.40 -7.18 -13.34
C PHE A 37 2.60 -8.03 -13.77
N LEU A 38 3.70 -8.01 -13.02
CA LEU A 38 4.92 -8.78 -13.29
C LEU A 38 4.65 -10.30 -13.42
N PRO A 39 3.88 -10.98 -12.54
CA PRO A 39 3.57 -12.38 -12.70
C PRO A 39 2.92 -12.71 -14.03
N PHE A 40 1.97 -11.88 -14.47
CA PHE A 40 1.32 -12.02 -15.77
C PHE A 40 2.33 -11.98 -16.93
N ARG A 41 3.29 -11.07 -16.88
CA ARG A 41 4.34 -10.92 -17.92
C ARG A 41 5.31 -12.10 -17.94
N LEU A 42 5.65 -12.65 -16.78
CA LEU A 42 6.52 -13.83 -16.66
C LEU A 42 5.84 -15.13 -17.12
N THR A 43 4.51 -15.20 -17.07
CA THR A 43 3.75 -16.41 -17.40
C THR A 43 3.21 -16.44 -18.85
N THR A 44 3.48 -15.42 -19.66
CA THR A 44 2.97 -15.32 -21.04
C THR A 44 3.84 -16.07 -22.08
N GLY A 45 5.02 -16.60 -21.68
CA GLY A 45 5.95 -17.30 -22.57
C GLY A 45 5.80 -18.84 -22.55
N ASP A 46 6.50 -19.51 -23.46
CA ASP A 46 6.47 -20.99 -23.64
C ASP A 46 6.93 -21.78 -22.38
N ASN A 47 7.67 -21.15 -21.47
CA ASN A 47 8.18 -21.70 -20.23
C ASN A 47 7.53 -21.05 -19.00
N ALA A 48 6.23 -20.84 -19.02
CA ALA A 48 5.51 -20.20 -17.94
C ALA A 48 5.63 -20.95 -16.61
N SER A 49 6.02 -20.26 -15.54
CA SER A 49 6.03 -20.78 -14.17
C SER A 49 5.35 -19.82 -13.22
N ASN A 50 4.16 -20.20 -12.77
CA ASN A 50 3.44 -19.44 -11.74
C ASN A 50 4.17 -19.46 -10.39
N GLU A 51 4.94 -20.52 -10.13
CA GLU A 51 5.74 -20.62 -8.90
C GLU A 51 6.85 -19.56 -8.89
N LEU A 52 7.65 -19.44 -9.96
CA LEU A 52 8.69 -18.43 -10.06
C LEU A 52 8.11 -17.01 -10.00
N ALA A 53 6.99 -16.77 -10.69
CA ALA A 53 6.29 -15.51 -10.68
C ALA A 53 5.83 -15.13 -9.26
N SER A 54 5.28 -16.09 -8.51
CA SER A 54 4.88 -15.87 -7.10
C SER A 54 6.09 -15.65 -6.19
N ILE A 55 7.17 -16.41 -6.36
CA ILE A 55 8.43 -16.24 -5.61
C ILE A 55 9.01 -14.85 -5.86
N ALA A 56 8.99 -14.35 -7.10
CA ALA A 56 9.49 -13.01 -7.42
C ALA A 56 8.76 -11.91 -6.62
N VAL A 57 7.43 -12.02 -6.48
CA VAL A 57 6.64 -11.09 -5.66
C VAL A 57 6.95 -11.24 -4.17
N VAL A 58 7.10 -12.47 -3.67
CA VAL A 58 7.49 -12.71 -2.25
C VAL A 58 8.87 -12.13 -1.95
N VAL A 59 9.84 -12.27 -2.87
CA VAL A 59 11.17 -11.68 -2.73
C VAL A 59 11.12 -10.16 -2.73
N PHE A 60 10.21 -9.56 -3.50
CA PHE A 60 9.95 -8.11 -3.44
C PHE A 60 9.46 -7.69 -2.04
N ILE A 61 8.54 -8.43 -1.42
CA ILE A 61 8.09 -8.19 -0.03
C ILE A 61 9.27 -8.29 0.95
N ALA A 62 10.10 -9.32 0.79
CA ALA A 62 11.29 -9.49 1.63
C ALA A 62 12.22 -8.27 1.56
N GLY A 63 12.39 -7.68 0.37
CA GLY A 63 13.09 -6.40 0.18
C GLY A 63 12.46 -5.26 0.98
N ILE A 64 11.12 -5.10 0.92
CA ILE A 64 10.39 -4.09 1.71
C ILE A 64 10.63 -4.28 3.22
N CYS A 65 10.56 -5.51 3.70
CA CYS A 65 10.77 -5.83 5.11
C CYS A 65 12.20 -5.52 5.56
N ILE A 66 13.19 -6.01 4.82
CA ILE A 66 14.61 -5.84 5.19
C ILE A 66 15.00 -4.36 5.19
N SER A 67 14.54 -3.59 4.21
CA SER A 67 14.80 -2.14 4.17
C SER A 67 14.22 -1.39 5.37
N GLY A 68 13.21 -1.96 6.05
CA GLY A 68 12.64 -1.37 7.27
C GLY A 68 13.59 -1.32 8.44
N PHE A 69 14.38 -2.38 8.63
CA PHE A 69 15.36 -2.45 9.71
C PHE A 69 16.48 -1.42 9.58
N PHE A 70 16.84 -1.05 8.33
CA PHE A 70 17.86 -0.03 8.04
C PHE A 70 17.29 1.39 7.96
N GLY A 71 15.96 1.54 7.93
CA GLY A 71 15.29 2.81 7.67
C GLY A 71 15.65 3.89 8.68
N SER A 72 15.73 3.55 9.96
CA SER A 72 16.09 4.49 11.04
C SER A 72 17.51 5.04 10.84
N TRP A 73 18.47 4.17 10.59
CA TRP A 73 19.87 4.53 10.34
C TRP A 73 20.01 5.40 9.09
N LEU A 74 19.38 5.03 7.97
CA LEU A 74 19.44 5.80 6.72
C LEU A 74 18.93 7.23 6.89
N ILE A 75 17.80 7.42 7.59
CA ILE A 75 17.18 8.73 7.80
C ILE A 75 18.00 9.62 8.72
N GLN A 76 18.78 9.04 9.62
CA GLN A 76 19.59 9.78 10.58
C GLN A 76 21.00 10.09 10.04
N HIS A 77 21.57 9.20 9.24
CA HIS A 77 22.91 9.37 8.69
C HIS A 77 22.95 10.25 7.44
N TYR A 78 21.92 10.20 6.62
CA TYR A 78 21.85 10.92 5.35
C TYR A 78 20.72 11.95 5.34
N ARG A 79 20.81 12.93 4.44
CA ARG A 79 19.70 13.87 4.20
C ARG A 79 18.50 13.12 3.64
N ARG A 80 17.36 13.22 4.29
CA ARG A 80 16.11 12.50 3.97
C ARG A 80 15.69 12.65 2.51
N ASN A 81 15.75 13.88 1.97
CA ASN A 81 15.43 14.13 0.56
C ASN A 81 16.39 13.40 -0.39
N LYS A 82 17.70 13.32 -0.09
CA LYS A 82 18.65 12.57 -0.90
C LYS A 82 18.36 11.06 -0.85
N VAL A 83 18.07 10.52 0.33
CA VAL A 83 17.68 9.11 0.48
C VAL A 83 16.45 8.80 -0.37
N TYR A 84 15.43 9.65 -0.34
CA TYR A 84 14.25 9.49 -1.19
C TYR A 84 14.62 9.51 -2.69
N ILE A 85 15.35 10.53 -3.14
CA ILE A 85 15.69 10.69 -4.56
C ILE A 85 16.48 9.47 -5.07
N VAL A 86 17.52 9.04 -4.33
CA VAL A 86 18.32 7.87 -4.69
C VAL A 86 17.45 6.61 -4.71
N SER A 87 16.62 6.38 -3.68
CA SER A 87 15.75 5.20 -3.62
C SER A 87 14.73 5.18 -4.76
N THR A 88 14.13 6.33 -5.08
CA THR A 88 13.11 6.41 -6.13
C THR A 88 13.71 6.28 -7.54
N THR A 89 14.89 6.87 -7.81
CA THR A 89 15.60 6.68 -9.07
C THR A 89 16.11 5.24 -9.23
N SER A 90 16.57 4.62 -8.15
CA SER A 90 16.94 3.19 -8.15
C SER A 90 15.73 2.29 -8.38
N LEU A 91 14.53 2.65 -7.89
CA LEU A 91 13.29 1.95 -8.23
C LEU A 91 13.01 2.03 -9.73
N GLY A 92 13.13 3.22 -10.33
CA GLY A 92 13.00 3.38 -11.79
C GLY A 92 13.97 2.49 -12.57
N ALA A 93 15.23 2.41 -12.14
CA ALA A 93 16.23 1.51 -12.72
C ALA A 93 15.86 0.03 -12.55
N ALA A 94 15.36 -0.37 -11.36
CA ALA A 94 14.90 -1.73 -11.12
C ALA A 94 13.69 -2.09 -12.01
N ILE A 95 12.74 -1.19 -12.19
CA ILE A 95 11.60 -1.37 -13.10
C ILE A 95 12.07 -1.56 -14.55
N LEU A 96 13.03 -0.75 -15.00
CA LEU A 96 13.64 -0.96 -16.33
C LEU A 96 14.41 -2.28 -16.41
N GLY A 97 15.09 -2.70 -15.33
CA GLY A 97 15.73 -4.01 -15.26
C GLY A 97 14.75 -5.17 -15.43
N LEU A 98 13.51 -5.05 -14.94
CA LEU A 98 12.48 -6.07 -15.14
C LEU A 98 12.06 -6.21 -16.61
N SER A 99 12.27 -5.19 -17.44
CA SER A 99 11.96 -5.28 -18.88
C SER A 99 12.82 -6.31 -19.62
N LEU A 100 13.97 -6.68 -19.06
CA LEU A 100 14.85 -7.72 -19.63
C LEU A 100 14.20 -9.11 -19.56
N PHE A 101 13.25 -9.30 -18.65
CA PHE A 101 12.53 -10.57 -18.44
C PHE A 101 11.11 -10.55 -19.04
N ASP A 102 10.80 -9.50 -19.83
CA ASP A 102 9.47 -9.35 -20.40
C ASP A 102 9.17 -10.47 -21.42
N ASN A 103 8.05 -11.18 -21.23
CA ASN A 103 7.63 -12.33 -22.03
C ASN A 103 8.68 -13.47 -22.07
N GLN A 104 9.65 -13.48 -21.17
CA GLN A 104 10.66 -14.51 -21.03
C GLN A 104 10.69 -15.00 -19.60
N CYS A 105 10.27 -16.23 -19.37
CA CYS A 105 10.47 -16.87 -18.08
C CYS A 105 11.86 -17.53 -18.06
N PRO A 106 12.76 -17.15 -17.15
CA PRO A 106 14.14 -17.63 -17.13
C PRO A 106 14.29 -19.05 -16.56
N ILE A 107 13.29 -19.92 -16.73
CA ILE A 107 13.35 -21.31 -16.25
C ILE A 107 14.48 -22.06 -16.97
N GLY A 108 15.29 -22.75 -16.18
CA GLY A 108 16.46 -23.52 -16.67
C GLY A 108 17.71 -22.67 -16.88
N ARG A 109 17.66 -21.35 -16.65
CA ARG A 109 18.80 -20.44 -16.68
C ARG A 109 19.06 -19.87 -15.30
N GLU A 110 19.77 -20.57 -14.46
CA GLU A 110 19.95 -20.21 -13.04
C GLU A 110 20.39 -18.75 -12.82
N ILE A 111 21.35 -18.26 -13.62
CA ILE A 111 21.85 -16.88 -13.52
C ILE A 111 20.74 -15.86 -13.76
N GLU A 112 19.88 -16.09 -14.74
CA GLU A 112 18.75 -15.17 -15.04
C GLU A 112 17.70 -15.21 -13.95
N VAL A 113 17.40 -16.38 -13.34
CA VAL A 113 16.52 -16.50 -12.19
C VAL A 113 17.03 -15.70 -11.00
N TYR A 114 18.31 -15.87 -10.64
CA TYR A 114 18.91 -15.10 -9.54
C TYR A 114 18.94 -13.61 -9.84
N THR A 115 19.18 -13.21 -11.09
CA THR A 115 19.15 -11.81 -11.50
C THR A 115 17.74 -11.21 -11.35
N LEU A 116 16.70 -11.91 -11.82
CA LEU A 116 15.31 -11.50 -11.66
C LEU A 116 14.95 -11.32 -10.17
N LEU A 117 15.26 -12.32 -9.35
CA LEU A 117 15.00 -12.27 -7.91
C LEU A 117 15.79 -11.15 -7.24
N GLY A 118 17.04 -10.92 -7.65
CA GLY A 118 17.87 -9.82 -7.17
C GLY A 118 17.28 -8.45 -7.51
N VAL A 119 16.79 -8.26 -8.73
CA VAL A 119 16.11 -7.02 -9.15
C VAL A 119 14.81 -6.81 -8.37
N CYS A 120 14.01 -7.86 -8.14
CA CYS A 120 12.81 -7.79 -7.31
C CYS A 120 13.14 -7.43 -5.87
N PHE A 121 14.16 -8.06 -5.27
CA PHE A 121 14.60 -7.75 -3.91
C PHE A 121 15.03 -6.29 -3.75
N VAL A 122 15.92 -5.81 -4.63
CA VAL A 122 16.39 -4.43 -4.64
C VAL A 122 15.21 -3.48 -4.89
N GLY A 123 14.34 -3.79 -5.85
CA GLY A 123 13.14 -3.00 -6.14
C GLY A 123 12.24 -2.86 -4.90
N GLY A 124 12.00 -3.95 -4.17
CA GLY A 124 11.27 -3.94 -2.91
C GLY A 124 11.94 -3.10 -1.82
N ALA A 125 13.25 -3.24 -1.67
CA ALA A 125 14.01 -2.50 -0.66
C ALA A 125 14.00 -0.99 -0.92
N VAL A 126 14.21 -0.56 -2.17
CA VAL A 126 14.20 0.87 -2.52
C VAL A 126 12.79 1.46 -2.50
N PHE A 127 11.76 0.71 -2.92
CA PHE A 127 10.35 1.13 -2.80
C PHE A 127 9.95 1.35 -1.34
N GLY A 128 10.21 0.35 -0.47
CA GLY A 128 9.90 0.45 0.95
C GLY A 128 10.64 1.58 1.64
N THR A 129 11.90 1.85 1.26
CA THR A 129 12.67 2.99 1.77
C THR A 129 12.08 4.32 1.28
N ALA A 130 11.84 4.47 -0.03
CA ALA A 130 11.30 5.70 -0.61
C ALA A 130 9.96 6.06 0.01
N LYS A 131 9.03 5.10 0.09
CA LYS A 131 7.69 5.31 0.64
C LYS A 131 7.74 5.75 2.10
N ARG A 132 8.53 5.06 2.95
CA ARG A 132 8.68 5.44 4.36
C ARG A 132 9.32 6.83 4.53
N VAL A 133 10.39 7.12 3.79
CA VAL A 133 11.04 8.43 3.88
C VAL A 133 10.09 9.55 3.47
N LEU A 134 9.31 9.36 2.41
CA LEU A 134 8.39 10.37 1.94
C LEU A 134 7.25 10.60 2.93
N SER A 135 6.47 9.57 3.22
CA SER A 135 5.24 9.69 4.00
C SER A 135 5.53 9.90 5.49
N CYS A 136 6.43 9.09 6.07
CA CYS A 136 6.70 9.16 7.51
C CYS A 136 7.62 10.31 7.92
N THR A 137 8.25 11.04 6.98
CA THR A 137 9.17 12.13 7.34
C THR A 137 8.98 13.40 6.51
N LEU A 138 9.15 13.38 5.19
CA LEU A 138 9.17 14.59 4.35
C LEU A 138 7.83 15.32 4.32
N GLN A 139 6.72 14.58 4.24
CA GLN A 139 5.38 15.16 4.26
C GLN A 139 5.04 15.76 5.62
N ILE A 140 5.45 15.09 6.72
CA ILE A 140 5.26 15.57 8.08
C ILE A 140 6.03 16.87 8.32
N ASP A 141 7.26 16.96 7.81
CA ASP A 141 8.10 18.16 7.98
C ASP A 141 7.52 19.40 7.28
N LYS A 142 6.63 19.22 6.29
CA LYS A 142 5.97 20.30 5.53
C LYS A 142 4.56 20.63 6.00
N THR A 143 4.07 19.94 7.02
CA THR A 143 2.77 20.18 7.62
C THR A 143 2.91 20.83 8.98
N GLU A 144 2.04 21.79 9.27
CA GLU A 144 1.98 22.44 10.58
C GLU A 144 1.51 21.46 11.65
N SER A 145 1.99 21.65 12.88
CA SER A 145 1.76 20.75 14.01
C SER A 145 0.28 20.47 14.29
N CYS A 146 -0.59 21.48 14.13
CA CYS A 146 -2.05 21.36 14.33
C CYS A 146 -2.74 20.50 13.25
N ASN A 147 -2.21 20.48 12.02
CA ASN A 147 -2.80 19.81 10.87
C ASN A 147 -2.14 18.45 10.53
N ARG A 148 -1.05 18.07 11.21
CA ARG A 148 -0.25 16.86 10.88
C ARG A 148 -1.06 15.59 10.78
N THR A 149 -1.95 15.33 11.73
CA THR A 149 -2.77 14.10 11.73
C THR A 149 -3.72 14.07 10.55
N HIS A 150 -4.36 15.21 10.23
CA HIS A 150 -5.25 15.32 9.09
C HIS A 150 -4.52 15.23 7.76
N ALA A 151 -3.37 15.88 7.63
CA ALA A 151 -2.56 15.86 6.42
C ALA A 151 -2.05 14.46 6.11
N ASN A 152 -1.48 13.78 7.11
CA ASN A 152 -1.01 12.40 6.95
C ASN A 152 -2.13 11.45 6.59
N TYR A 153 -3.26 11.49 7.30
CA TYR A 153 -4.40 10.68 6.99
C TYR A 153 -4.87 10.89 5.54
N THR A 154 -4.94 12.16 5.11
CA THR A 154 -5.38 12.50 3.75
C THR A 154 -4.39 12.01 2.69
N ALA A 155 -3.07 12.22 2.91
CA ALA A 155 -2.05 11.77 1.98
C ALA A 155 -2.05 10.25 1.84
N ILE A 156 -2.05 9.51 2.96
CA ILE A 156 -2.12 8.05 2.97
C ILE A 156 -3.38 7.56 2.25
N TRP A 157 -4.53 8.19 2.50
CA TRP A 157 -5.78 7.79 1.89
C TRP A 157 -5.79 8.01 0.37
N ILE A 158 -5.28 9.15 -0.08
CA ILE A 158 -5.12 9.44 -1.51
C ILE A 158 -4.16 8.42 -2.15
N SER A 159 -3.04 8.10 -1.49
CA SER A 159 -2.09 7.12 -2.02
C SER A 159 -2.68 5.71 -2.12
N ARG A 160 -3.67 5.37 -1.28
CA ARG A 160 -4.36 4.06 -1.34
C ARG A 160 -5.19 3.88 -2.61
N LEU A 161 -5.70 4.94 -3.21
CA LEU A 161 -6.40 4.84 -4.51
C LEU A 161 -5.47 4.30 -5.61
N THR A 162 -4.16 4.56 -5.51
CA THR A 162 -3.18 4.09 -6.50
C THR A 162 -3.02 2.57 -6.52
N VAL A 163 -3.37 1.88 -5.42
CA VAL A 163 -3.38 0.40 -5.36
C VAL A 163 -4.28 -0.19 -6.44
N ILE A 164 -5.36 0.50 -6.80
CA ILE A 164 -6.31 0.05 -7.81
C ILE A 164 -6.07 0.76 -9.14
N VAL A 165 -5.73 2.05 -9.11
CA VAL A 165 -5.41 2.84 -10.31
C VAL A 165 -4.18 2.27 -11.03
N GLY A 166 -3.16 1.80 -10.29
CA GLY A 166 -1.96 1.19 -10.88
C GLY A 166 -2.28 0.01 -11.79
N PRO A 167 -2.94 -1.05 -11.31
CA PRO A 167 -3.38 -2.17 -12.14
C PRO A 167 -4.31 -1.78 -13.30
N ILE A 168 -5.22 -0.81 -13.11
CA ILE A 168 -6.06 -0.30 -14.22
C ILE A 168 -5.17 0.31 -15.31
N LEU A 169 -4.21 1.15 -14.94
CA LEU A 169 -3.25 1.72 -15.90
C LEU A 169 -2.43 0.62 -16.59
N ALA A 170 -2.00 -0.41 -15.84
CA ALA A 170 -1.28 -1.54 -16.41
C ALA A 170 -2.12 -2.28 -17.48
N LEU A 171 -3.40 -2.53 -17.19
CA LEU A 171 -4.31 -3.19 -18.11
C LEU A 171 -4.61 -2.34 -19.34
N LEU A 172 -4.83 -1.03 -19.18
CA LEU A 172 -5.03 -0.11 -20.31
C LEU A 172 -3.79 -0.02 -21.21
N LEU A 173 -2.61 0.03 -20.62
CA LEU A 173 -1.36 0.10 -21.37
C LEU A 173 -0.96 -1.24 -21.99
N ARG A 174 -1.51 -2.36 -21.51
CA ARG A 174 -1.23 -3.70 -22.03
C ARG A 174 -1.58 -3.84 -23.51
N ASP A 175 -2.74 -3.32 -23.90
CA ASP A 175 -3.27 -3.48 -25.25
C ASP A 175 -2.65 -2.45 -26.23
N GLU A 176 -2.32 -1.25 -25.73
CA GLU A 176 -1.78 -0.14 -26.52
C GLU A 176 -0.24 -0.17 -26.63
N LEU A 177 0.46 -0.58 -25.58
CA LEU A 177 1.89 -0.50 -25.47
C LEU A 177 2.54 -1.89 -25.46
N ARG A 178 3.09 -2.30 -26.59
CA ARG A 178 3.85 -3.56 -26.72
C ARG A 178 5.20 -3.47 -25.97
N GLY A 179 5.51 -4.46 -25.15
CA GLY A 179 6.85 -4.73 -24.62
C GLY A 179 7.38 -3.68 -23.63
N THR A 180 8.55 -3.15 -23.90
CA THR A 180 9.35 -2.32 -22.98
C THR A 180 8.71 -0.99 -22.58
N LEU A 181 7.80 -0.46 -23.38
CA LEU A 181 7.20 0.86 -23.12
C LEU A 181 6.40 0.90 -21.82
N PHE A 182 5.78 -0.20 -21.42
CA PHE A 182 5.12 -0.37 -20.14
C PHE A 182 6.06 -0.07 -18.94
N TYR A 183 7.26 -0.65 -18.97
CA TYR A 183 8.28 -0.43 -17.94
C TYR A 183 8.85 0.99 -17.99
N VAL A 184 8.97 1.56 -19.19
CA VAL A 184 9.43 2.96 -19.36
C VAL A 184 8.45 3.94 -18.71
N VAL A 185 7.13 3.73 -18.85
CA VAL A 185 6.12 4.57 -18.19
C VAL A 185 6.24 4.48 -16.67
N GLY A 186 6.38 3.26 -16.12
CA GLY A 186 6.60 3.06 -14.68
C GLY A 186 7.88 3.73 -14.17
N ALA A 187 8.99 3.56 -14.89
CA ALA A 187 10.26 4.20 -14.54
C ALA A 187 10.20 5.73 -14.66
N ALA A 188 9.53 6.26 -15.69
CA ALA A 188 9.31 7.69 -15.85
C ALA A 188 8.51 8.28 -14.69
N ALA A 189 7.45 7.58 -14.23
CA ALA A 189 6.69 8.01 -13.05
C ALA A 189 7.58 8.09 -11.80
N ALA A 190 8.47 7.11 -11.58
CA ALA A 190 9.42 7.15 -10.48
C ALA A 190 10.41 8.33 -10.61
N VAL A 191 10.96 8.57 -11.80
CA VAL A 191 11.87 9.70 -12.03
C VAL A 191 11.17 11.04 -11.81
N VAL A 192 9.95 11.23 -12.31
CA VAL A 192 9.17 12.45 -12.08
C VAL A 192 8.88 12.64 -10.59
N ALA A 193 8.57 11.57 -9.85
CA ALA A 193 8.42 11.63 -8.39
C ALA A 193 9.69 12.15 -7.69
N ALA A 194 10.86 11.68 -8.11
CA ALA A 194 12.15 12.18 -7.60
C ALA A 194 12.36 13.66 -7.92
N LEU A 195 12.06 14.11 -9.16
CA LEU A 195 12.19 15.50 -9.58
C LEU A 195 11.27 16.43 -8.78
N LEU A 196 10.03 16.01 -8.47
CA LEU A 196 9.11 16.81 -7.64
C LEU A 196 9.67 17.07 -6.25
N VAL A 197 10.29 16.05 -5.63
CA VAL A 197 10.91 16.21 -4.30
C VAL A 197 12.16 17.11 -4.37
N MET A 198 12.89 17.12 -5.49
CA MET A 198 14.01 18.06 -5.69
C MET A 198 13.55 19.52 -5.72
N CYS A 199 12.31 19.80 -6.15
CA CYS A 199 11.73 21.14 -6.17
C CYS A 199 11.35 21.66 -4.78
N VAL A 200 11.36 20.81 -3.74
CA VAL A 200 11.00 21.16 -2.37
C VAL A 200 12.27 21.40 -1.54
N LYS A 201 12.34 22.57 -0.87
CA LYS A 201 13.49 22.90 0.00
C LYS A 201 13.26 22.34 1.40
N PHE A 202 14.21 21.52 1.87
CA PHE A 202 14.23 20.99 3.24
C PHE A 202 15.39 21.65 4.01
N PRO A 203 15.13 22.60 4.92
CA PRO A 203 16.18 23.30 5.66
C PRO A 203 16.84 22.43 6.73
N PHE A 204 16.23 21.33 7.09
CA PHE A 204 16.61 20.53 8.26
C PHE A 204 17.62 19.43 7.89
N ARG A 205 18.71 19.35 8.68
CA ARG A 205 19.60 18.19 8.71
C ARG A 205 19.26 17.38 9.96
N ALA A 206 19.05 16.08 9.82
CA ALA A 206 18.84 15.22 10.97
C ALA A 206 20.05 15.29 11.92
N PRO A 207 19.83 15.37 13.25
CA PRO A 207 20.93 15.29 14.19
C PRO A 207 21.63 13.94 14.09
N GLU A 208 22.96 13.95 14.19
CA GLU A 208 23.76 12.73 14.28
C GLU A 208 23.62 12.18 15.71
N GLU A 209 22.71 11.26 15.91
CA GLU A 209 22.63 10.46 17.13
C GLU A 209 23.24 9.09 16.88
N GLY A 210 23.84 8.49 17.89
CA GLY A 210 24.45 7.14 17.86
C GLY A 210 23.42 6.04 17.65
N THR A 211 22.89 5.93 16.43
CA THR A 211 21.88 4.95 16.07
C THR A 211 22.47 3.63 15.65
N HIS A 212 21.87 2.55 16.12
CA HIS A 212 22.20 1.21 15.68
C HIS A 212 21.83 1.02 14.19
N LEU A 213 22.68 0.30 13.46
CA LEU A 213 22.47 -0.01 12.05
C LEU A 213 21.13 -0.74 11.80
N LEU A 214 20.78 -1.67 12.69
CA LEU A 214 19.54 -2.43 12.69
C LEU A 214 18.68 -1.97 13.85
N SER A 215 17.47 -1.48 13.55
CA SER A 215 16.51 -1.05 14.56
C SER A 215 15.09 -1.37 14.13
N ILE A 216 14.31 -1.91 15.08
CA ILE A 216 12.84 -2.06 14.90
C ILE A 216 12.15 -0.72 15.14
N ASP A 217 12.82 0.20 15.81
CA ASP A 217 12.29 1.55 16.02
C ASP A 217 12.05 2.25 14.69
N ARG A 218 10.93 2.96 14.59
CA ARG A 218 10.42 3.60 13.35
C ARG A 218 10.07 2.61 12.22
N PHE A 219 10.07 1.30 12.48
CA PHE A 219 9.70 0.29 11.49
C PHE A 219 8.37 -0.38 11.79
N PHE A 220 8.22 -0.99 12.96
CA PHE A 220 7.02 -1.70 13.37
C PHE A 220 6.59 -1.34 14.78
N LEU A 221 5.27 -1.12 14.98
CA LEU A 221 4.66 -0.83 16.27
C LEU A 221 4.10 -2.12 16.89
N PRO A 222 4.81 -2.74 17.86
CA PRO A 222 4.38 -4.03 18.42
C PRO A 222 2.99 -3.98 19.07
N GLN A 223 2.62 -2.84 19.65
CA GLN A 223 1.32 -2.65 20.31
C GLN A 223 0.14 -2.68 19.32
N GLY A 224 0.42 -2.41 18.02
CA GLY A 224 -0.56 -2.38 16.93
C GLY A 224 -0.66 -3.69 16.14
N TRP A 225 -0.02 -4.80 16.57
CA TRP A 225 0.07 -6.03 15.79
C TRP A 225 -1.30 -6.62 15.38
N ASN A 226 -2.31 -6.55 16.25
CA ASN A 226 -3.66 -7.02 15.96
C ASN A 226 -4.31 -6.22 14.82
N VAL A 227 -4.10 -4.90 14.82
CA VAL A 227 -4.60 -4.00 13.79
C VAL A 227 -3.85 -4.24 12.48
N ALA A 228 -2.53 -4.39 12.57
CA ALA A 228 -1.66 -4.71 11.45
C ALA A 228 -2.08 -6.03 10.76
N LEU A 229 -2.41 -7.06 11.55
CA LEU A 229 -2.88 -8.34 11.02
C LEU A 229 -4.20 -8.20 10.25
N VAL A 230 -5.17 -7.46 10.78
CA VAL A 230 -6.43 -7.20 10.06
C VAL A 230 -6.17 -6.49 8.74
N ILE A 231 -5.31 -5.46 8.72
CA ILE A 231 -4.94 -4.76 7.50
C ILE A 231 -4.33 -5.74 6.48
N THR A 232 -3.40 -6.58 6.92
CA THR A 232 -2.74 -7.58 6.07
C THR A 232 -3.76 -8.56 5.47
N LEU A 233 -4.70 -9.09 6.26
CA LEU A 233 -5.72 -10.01 5.77
C LEU A 233 -6.67 -9.35 4.75
N MET A 234 -7.10 -8.12 5.02
CA MET A 234 -7.99 -7.36 4.13
C MET A 234 -7.29 -7.04 2.79
N THR A 235 -6.05 -6.58 2.84
CA THR A 235 -5.30 -6.24 1.62
C THR A 235 -4.81 -7.48 0.87
N ALA A 236 -4.53 -8.60 1.56
CA ALA A 236 -4.27 -9.87 0.92
C ALA A 236 -5.51 -10.37 0.16
N SER A 237 -6.69 -10.25 0.75
CA SER A 237 -7.96 -10.56 0.08
C SER A 237 -8.13 -9.75 -1.21
N LEU A 238 -7.80 -8.45 -1.16
CA LEU A 238 -7.80 -7.58 -2.34
C LEU A 238 -6.79 -8.06 -3.39
N GLY A 239 -5.56 -8.37 -2.99
CA GLY A 239 -4.51 -8.88 -3.89
C GLY A 239 -4.90 -10.18 -4.60
N ILE A 240 -5.48 -11.14 -3.87
CA ILE A 240 -5.97 -12.40 -4.45
C ILE A 240 -7.05 -12.12 -5.50
N MET A 241 -8.06 -11.32 -5.17
CA MET A 241 -9.16 -11.01 -6.08
C MET A 241 -8.71 -10.25 -7.32
N MET A 242 -7.79 -9.29 -7.16
CA MET A 242 -7.22 -8.55 -8.29
C MET A 242 -6.41 -9.44 -9.23
N THR A 243 -5.74 -10.46 -8.70
CA THR A 243 -4.93 -11.38 -9.51
C THR A 243 -5.80 -12.39 -10.25
N THR A 244 -6.79 -12.97 -9.58
CA THR A 244 -7.64 -14.02 -10.16
C THR A 244 -8.70 -13.47 -11.12
N ARG A 245 -9.11 -12.21 -10.93
CA ARG A 245 -10.08 -11.49 -11.79
C ARG A 245 -9.43 -10.22 -12.37
N MET A 246 -8.32 -10.38 -13.10
CA MET A 246 -7.55 -9.28 -13.67
C MET A 246 -8.26 -8.70 -14.92
N ALA A 247 -9.35 -7.96 -14.69
CA ALA A 247 -10.15 -7.28 -15.70
C ALA A 247 -10.33 -5.80 -15.34
N ILE A 248 -10.38 -4.93 -16.35
CA ILE A 248 -10.55 -3.48 -16.16
C ILE A 248 -11.86 -3.18 -15.44
N ASP A 249 -12.96 -3.81 -15.86
CA ASP A 249 -14.29 -3.59 -15.28
C ASP A 249 -14.35 -3.97 -13.80
N PHE A 250 -13.69 -5.06 -13.43
CA PHE A 250 -13.57 -5.51 -12.04
C PHE A 250 -12.79 -4.51 -11.19
N CYS A 251 -11.60 -4.10 -11.65
CA CYS A 251 -10.77 -3.11 -10.96
C CYS A 251 -11.46 -1.75 -10.88
N ALA A 252 -12.12 -1.30 -11.97
CA ALA A 252 -12.87 -0.05 -11.98
C ALA A 252 -14.04 -0.07 -10.98
N SER A 253 -14.75 -1.20 -10.88
CA SER A 253 -15.84 -1.37 -9.91
C SER A 253 -15.32 -1.30 -8.47
N ILE A 254 -14.16 -1.91 -8.16
CA ILE A 254 -13.52 -1.78 -6.84
C ILE A 254 -13.13 -0.31 -6.58
N LEU A 255 -12.61 0.41 -7.58
CA LEU A 255 -12.26 1.82 -7.46
C LEU A 255 -13.48 2.68 -7.12
N VAL A 256 -14.63 2.43 -7.77
CA VAL A 256 -15.90 3.09 -7.43
C VAL A 256 -16.26 2.85 -5.95
N GLY A 257 -16.10 1.63 -5.46
CA GLY A 257 -16.31 1.30 -4.05
C GLY A 257 -15.38 2.08 -3.10
N PHE A 258 -14.10 2.23 -3.45
CA PHE A 258 -13.14 3.03 -2.68
C PHE A 258 -13.49 4.52 -2.68
N VAL A 259 -13.89 5.07 -3.83
CA VAL A 259 -14.33 6.47 -3.93
C VAL A 259 -15.61 6.68 -3.11
N ALA A 260 -16.57 5.77 -3.20
CA ALA A 260 -17.79 5.82 -2.40
C ALA A 260 -17.48 5.79 -0.89
N ALA A 261 -16.55 4.93 -0.46
CA ALA A 261 -16.08 4.91 0.94
C ALA A 261 -15.47 6.24 1.36
N THR A 262 -14.66 6.87 0.49
CA THR A 262 -14.04 8.18 0.76
C THR A 262 -15.09 9.25 0.98
N LEU A 263 -16.15 9.25 0.16
CA LEU A 263 -17.27 10.17 0.30
C LEU A 263 -18.06 9.92 1.59
N LEU A 264 -18.35 8.65 1.90
CA LEU A 264 -19.05 8.26 3.14
C LEU A 264 -18.27 8.65 4.40
N LEU A 265 -16.95 8.47 4.40
CA LEU A 265 -16.08 8.83 5.52
C LEU A 265 -15.93 10.35 5.71
N HIS A 266 -16.38 11.14 4.75
CA HIS A 266 -16.46 12.60 4.91
C HIS A 266 -17.57 13.00 5.88
N PHE A 267 -18.61 12.18 6.03
CA PHE A 267 -19.69 12.43 7.00
C PHE A 267 -19.25 12.11 8.43
N PRO A 268 -19.43 13.04 9.40
CA PRO A 268 -19.01 12.84 10.79
C PRO A 268 -19.59 11.58 11.45
N ALA A 269 -20.84 11.26 11.14
CA ALA A 269 -21.53 10.10 11.69
C ALA A 269 -20.85 8.77 11.35
N VAL A 270 -20.27 8.65 10.17
CA VAL A 270 -19.55 7.43 9.73
C VAL A 270 -18.12 7.44 10.26
N LYS A 271 -17.47 8.61 10.25
CA LYS A 271 -16.10 8.79 10.72
C LYS A 271 -15.92 8.47 12.21
N THR A 272 -16.94 8.74 13.04
CA THR A 272 -16.93 8.47 14.48
C THR A 272 -17.55 7.13 14.85
N ALA A 273 -18.03 6.34 13.88
CA ALA A 273 -18.70 5.09 14.13
C ALA A 273 -17.75 4.04 14.70
N ARG A 274 -17.91 3.71 15.98
CA ARG A 274 -17.10 2.74 16.74
C ARG A 274 -17.00 1.36 16.08
N TYR A 275 -17.96 1.05 15.19
CA TYR A 275 -18.12 -0.24 14.53
C TYR A 275 -17.71 -0.22 13.06
N ALA A 276 -17.21 0.89 12.52
CA ALA A 276 -16.93 1.05 11.10
C ALA A 276 -16.01 -0.05 10.54
N SER A 277 -15.00 -0.47 11.31
CA SER A 277 -14.10 -1.56 10.92
C SER A 277 -14.81 -2.91 10.78
N VAL A 278 -15.69 -3.26 11.73
CA VAL A 278 -16.47 -4.51 11.69
C VAL A 278 -17.48 -4.48 10.55
N VAL A 279 -18.17 -3.35 10.38
CA VAL A 279 -19.12 -3.14 9.28
C VAL A 279 -18.43 -3.26 7.92
N GLY A 280 -17.25 -2.65 7.77
CA GLY A 280 -16.45 -2.77 6.53
C GLY A 280 -16.05 -4.22 6.24
N CYS A 281 -15.57 -4.96 7.25
CA CYS A 281 -15.25 -6.38 7.10
C CYS A 281 -16.49 -7.21 6.72
N LEU A 282 -17.63 -6.97 7.34
CA LEU A 282 -18.89 -7.67 7.03
C LEU A 282 -19.36 -7.37 5.61
N ILE A 283 -19.32 -6.12 5.16
CA ILE A 283 -19.69 -5.73 3.79
C ILE A 283 -18.79 -6.48 2.78
N ALA A 284 -17.47 -6.51 3.01
CA ALA A 284 -16.54 -7.22 2.14
C ALA A 284 -16.83 -8.74 2.14
N THR A 285 -17.11 -9.33 3.30
CA THR A 285 -17.46 -10.75 3.44
C THR A 285 -18.76 -11.10 2.70
N ILE A 286 -19.79 -10.28 2.86
CA ILE A 286 -21.06 -10.45 2.13
C ILE A 286 -20.85 -10.33 0.62
N ALA A 287 -20.04 -9.38 0.16
CA ALA A 287 -19.73 -9.22 -1.26
C ALA A 287 -19.11 -10.50 -1.86
N ILE A 288 -18.17 -11.13 -1.15
CA ILE A 288 -17.57 -12.41 -1.59
C ILE A 288 -18.58 -13.55 -1.53
N LEU A 289 -19.41 -13.63 -0.51
CA LEU A 289 -20.49 -14.63 -0.45
C LEU A 289 -21.46 -14.49 -1.64
N LEU A 290 -21.82 -13.27 -2.00
CA LEU A 290 -22.64 -13.02 -3.17
C LEU A 290 -21.92 -13.41 -4.48
N MET A 291 -20.59 -13.24 -4.57
CA MET A 291 -19.81 -13.69 -5.73
C MET A 291 -19.77 -15.21 -5.85
N LEU A 292 -19.89 -15.95 -4.74
CA LEU A 292 -19.91 -17.42 -4.72
C LEU A 292 -21.27 -18.01 -5.12
N VAL A 293 -22.38 -17.32 -4.85
CA VAL A 293 -23.74 -17.87 -4.94
C VAL A 293 -24.40 -17.56 -6.29
N HIS A 294 -24.09 -16.44 -6.94
CA HIS A 294 -24.79 -15.97 -8.15
C HIS A 294 -23.79 -15.60 -9.26
N ASP A 295 -24.06 -16.09 -10.47
CA ASP A 295 -23.21 -15.92 -11.66
C ASP A 295 -23.82 -14.98 -12.73
N ASP A 296 -24.83 -14.15 -12.36
CA ASP A 296 -25.55 -13.30 -13.30
C ASP A 296 -24.78 -12.01 -13.69
N THR A 297 -24.92 -11.59 -14.94
CA THR A 297 -24.21 -10.46 -15.54
C THR A 297 -24.47 -9.10 -14.88
N PHE A 298 -25.63 -8.90 -14.28
CA PHE A 298 -25.97 -7.68 -13.53
C PHE A 298 -25.15 -7.59 -12.21
N ASP A 299 -24.74 -8.72 -11.69
CA ASP A 299 -23.97 -8.87 -10.47
C ASP A 299 -22.47 -8.59 -10.63
N THR A 300 -21.96 -8.54 -11.84
CA THR A 300 -20.52 -8.36 -12.11
C THR A 300 -19.96 -6.99 -11.72
N THR A 301 -20.81 -5.97 -11.62
CA THR A 301 -20.38 -4.61 -11.23
C THR A 301 -20.66 -4.29 -9.76
N LEU A 302 -21.82 -4.65 -9.23
CA LEU A 302 -22.23 -4.27 -7.87
C LEU A 302 -21.42 -5.01 -6.79
N LYS A 303 -21.17 -6.30 -6.99
CA LYS A 303 -20.43 -7.12 -6.00
C LYS A 303 -19.00 -6.63 -5.78
N PRO A 304 -18.18 -6.34 -6.84
CA PRO A 304 -16.87 -5.73 -6.65
C PRO A 304 -16.91 -4.33 -6.04
N VAL A 305 -17.96 -3.53 -6.32
CA VAL A 305 -18.15 -2.21 -5.68
C VAL A 305 -18.33 -2.39 -4.17
N LEU A 306 -19.20 -3.31 -3.73
CA LEU A 306 -19.40 -3.61 -2.30
C LEU A 306 -18.12 -4.15 -1.65
N PHE A 307 -17.37 -5.01 -2.34
CA PHE A 307 -16.10 -5.52 -1.85
C PHE A 307 -15.09 -4.39 -1.64
N GLY A 308 -14.91 -3.51 -2.64
CA GLY A 308 -14.05 -2.33 -2.55
C GLY A 308 -14.47 -1.38 -1.43
N LEU A 309 -15.78 -1.10 -1.30
CA LEU A 309 -16.34 -0.27 -0.25
C LEU A 309 -16.01 -0.84 1.14
N GLY A 310 -16.23 -2.14 1.36
CA GLY A 310 -15.97 -2.80 2.63
C GLY A 310 -14.50 -2.74 3.04
N ILE A 311 -13.58 -3.06 2.10
CA ILE A 311 -12.14 -2.97 2.32
C ILE A 311 -11.73 -1.52 2.66
N ALA A 312 -12.25 -0.54 1.92
CA ALA A 312 -11.91 0.86 2.11
C ALA A 312 -12.37 1.38 3.48
N ILE A 313 -13.60 1.12 3.89
CA ILE A 313 -14.11 1.53 5.21
C ILE A 313 -13.30 0.88 6.32
N SER A 314 -13.04 -0.43 6.25
CA SER A 314 -12.28 -1.14 7.26
C SER A 314 -10.83 -0.63 7.33
N SER A 315 -10.14 -0.47 6.20
CA SER A 315 -8.74 -0.01 6.15
C SER A 315 -8.56 1.41 6.72
N SER A 316 -9.53 2.30 6.47
CA SER A 316 -9.54 3.65 7.00
C SER A 316 -9.62 3.68 8.53
N GLU A 317 -10.52 2.91 9.10
CA GLU A 317 -10.68 2.81 10.56
C GLU A 317 -9.47 2.14 11.22
N GLN A 318 -8.87 1.13 10.58
CA GLN A 318 -7.65 0.50 11.08
C GLN A 318 -6.46 1.46 11.09
N LEU A 319 -6.31 2.30 10.06
CA LEU A 319 -5.30 3.36 10.04
C LEU A 319 -5.52 4.33 11.22
N TYR A 320 -6.76 4.77 11.43
CA TYR A 320 -7.09 5.65 12.55
C TYR A 320 -6.74 5.00 13.90
N LYS A 321 -7.07 3.72 14.09
CA LYS A 321 -6.73 2.97 15.30
C LYS A 321 -5.23 2.86 15.53
N LEU A 322 -4.42 2.64 14.49
CA LEU A 322 -2.96 2.62 14.63
C LEU A 322 -2.42 3.97 15.09
N LEU A 323 -2.94 5.07 14.54
CA LEU A 323 -2.53 6.43 14.91
C LEU A 323 -3.00 6.83 16.31
N ASP A 324 -4.16 6.33 16.75
CA ASP A 324 -4.72 6.58 18.09
C ASP A 324 -3.97 5.84 19.21
N HIS A 325 -3.42 4.64 18.91
CA HIS A 325 -2.67 3.84 19.86
C HIS A 325 -1.22 4.28 20.07
N CYS A 326 -0.74 5.27 19.32
CA CYS A 326 0.65 5.70 19.36
C CYS A 326 0.82 7.07 20.04
N ASN A 327 1.94 7.21 20.78
CA ASN A 327 2.40 8.50 21.29
C ASN A 327 2.88 9.41 20.13
N HIS A 328 3.01 10.72 20.37
CA HIS A 328 3.46 11.67 19.35
C HIS A 328 4.77 11.26 18.66
N CYS A 329 5.71 10.66 19.42
CA CYS A 329 6.99 10.18 18.87
C CYS A 329 6.87 8.90 18.03
N GLN A 330 5.79 8.12 18.20
CA GLN A 330 5.58 6.82 17.55
C GLN A 330 4.71 6.92 16.29
N ARG A 331 4.22 8.09 15.91
CA ARG A 331 3.34 8.26 14.73
C ARG A 331 3.98 7.76 13.44
N SER A 332 5.22 8.11 13.21
CA SER A 332 6.01 7.63 12.07
C SER A 332 6.13 6.10 12.04
N THR A 333 6.27 5.47 13.22
CA THR A 333 6.31 4.01 13.37
C THR A 333 4.94 3.39 13.07
N ALA A 334 3.84 4.01 13.51
CA ALA A 334 2.48 3.56 13.21
C ALA A 334 2.18 3.61 11.70
N GLU A 335 2.58 4.68 11.02
CA GLU A 335 2.46 4.81 9.57
C GLU A 335 3.30 3.77 8.83
N SER A 336 4.54 3.56 9.25
CA SER A 336 5.41 2.51 8.69
C SER A 336 4.79 1.12 8.87
N THR A 337 4.20 0.84 10.03
CA THR A 337 3.46 -0.41 10.31
C THR A 337 2.27 -0.56 9.39
N TYR A 338 1.51 0.51 9.17
CA TYR A 338 0.38 0.51 8.25
C TYR A 338 0.84 0.18 6.81
N PHE A 339 1.88 0.83 6.31
CA PHE A 339 2.41 0.57 4.97
C PHE A 339 2.94 -0.86 4.83
N LEU A 340 3.70 -1.34 5.81
CA LEU A 340 4.20 -2.71 5.79
C LEU A 340 3.05 -3.72 5.72
N SER A 341 2.02 -3.54 6.56
CA SER A 341 0.88 -4.45 6.62
C SER A 341 0.03 -4.38 5.37
N SER A 342 -0.20 -3.16 4.85
CA SER A 342 -1.07 -2.96 3.70
C SER A 342 -0.40 -3.37 2.39
N ASP A 343 0.86 -3.02 2.18
CA ASP A 343 1.57 -3.36 0.95
C ASP A 343 2.06 -4.80 0.99
N GLY A 344 2.58 -5.23 2.15
CA GLY A 344 2.95 -6.63 2.36
C GLY A 344 1.77 -7.58 2.19
N GLY A 345 0.61 -7.24 2.75
CA GLY A 345 -0.62 -8.00 2.56
C GLY A 345 -1.06 -8.04 1.10
N LEU A 346 -1.08 -6.89 0.40
CA LEU A 346 -1.45 -6.81 -1.01
C LEU A 346 -0.57 -7.72 -1.88
N PHE A 347 0.74 -7.56 -1.79
CA PHE A 347 1.68 -8.35 -2.60
C PHE A 347 1.67 -9.82 -2.21
N LEU A 348 1.50 -10.15 -0.91
CA LEU A 348 1.30 -11.54 -0.49
C LEU A 348 0.03 -12.14 -1.13
N GLY A 349 -1.06 -11.37 -1.14
CA GLY A 349 -2.30 -11.76 -1.80
C GLY A 349 -2.10 -11.99 -3.30
N ILE A 350 -1.33 -11.15 -3.97
CA ILE A 350 -0.99 -11.31 -5.39
C ILE A 350 -0.20 -12.61 -5.61
N ALA A 351 0.82 -12.88 -4.81
CA ALA A 351 1.61 -14.11 -4.90
C ALA A 351 0.74 -15.36 -4.68
N VAL A 352 -0.12 -15.35 -3.66
CA VAL A 352 -1.06 -16.45 -3.38
C VAL A 352 -2.08 -16.58 -4.50
N GLY A 353 -2.62 -15.50 -5.02
CA GLY A 353 -3.59 -15.50 -6.12
C GLY A 353 -3.04 -16.17 -7.38
N TRP A 354 -1.77 -15.94 -7.72
CA TRP A 354 -1.10 -16.60 -8.83
C TRP A 354 -0.91 -18.10 -8.59
N LEU A 355 -0.59 -18.54 -7.38
CA LEU A 355 -0.53 -19.97 -7.03
C LEU A 355 -1.91 -20.63 -7.08
N LEU A 356 -2.97 -19.94 -6.66
CA LEU A 356 -4.33 -20.46 -6.70
C LEU A 356 -4.87 -20.58 -8.12
N SER A 357 -4.47 -19.70 -9.04
CA SER A 357 -4.89 -19.74 -10.44
C SER A 357 -4.47 -21.02 -11.14
N THR A 358 -3.35 -21.65 -10.72
CA THR A 358 -2.91 -22.96 -11.22
C THR A 358 -3.60 -24.14 -10.57
N ALA A 359 -4.03 -24.01 -9.32
CA ALA A 359 -4.58 -25.10 -8.54
C ALA A 359 -6.06 -25.41 -8.83
N LEU A 360 -6.70 -24.66 -9.78
CA LEU A 360 -8.14 -24.76 -10.11
C LEU A 360 -9.05 -24.66 -8.88
N LYS A 361 -8.56 -24.10 -7.78
CA LYS A 361 -9.35 -23.87 -6.57
C LYS A 361 -10.02 -22.51 -6.66
N PRO A 362 -11.29 -22.39 -6.31
CA PRO A 362 -11.96 -21.12 -6.31
C PRO A 362 -11.31 -20.19 -5.27
N ALA A 363 -10.67 -19.14 -5.76
CA ALA A 363 -9.93 -18.17 -4.94
C ALA A 363 -10.85 -17.46 -3.93
N GLU A 364 -12.12 -17.36 -4.26
CA GLU A 364 -13.17 -16.78 -3.44
C GLU A 364 -13.32 -17.47 -2.07
N HIS A 365 -13.12 -18.78 -1.99
CA HIS A 365 -13.16 -19.51 -0.71
C HIS A 365 -12.01 -19.11 0.21
N VAL A 366 -10.81 -18.94 -0.35
CA VAL A 366 -9.64 -18.48 0.41
C VAL A 366 -9.86 -17.06 0.89
N VAL A 367 -10.35 -16.18 0.01
CA VAL A 367 -10.68 -14.79 0.36
C VAL A 367 -11.76 -14.73 1.44
N LEU A 368 -12.81 -15.56 1.33
CA LEU A 368 -13.85 -15.65 2.34
C LEU A 368 -13.26 -16.04 3.71
N ALA A 369 -12.40 -17.05 3.75
CA ALA A 369 -11.74 -17.47 4.99
C ALA A 369 -10.92 -16.32 5.61
N LEU A 370 -10.11 -15.61 4.81
CA LEU A 370 -9.32 -14.46 5.28
C LEU A 370 -10.20 -13.35 5.85
N LEU A 371 -11.32 -13.01 5.18
CA LEU A 371 -12.24 -11.97 5.62
C LEU A 371 -13.00 -12.37 6.89
N VAL A 372 -13.41 -13.63 7.02
CA VAL A 372 -14.04 -14.14 8.24
C VAL A 372 -13.07 -14.03 9.42
N VAL A 373 -11.81 -14.45 9.25
CA VAL A 373 -10.77 -14.31 10.28
C VAL A 373 -10.55 -12.84 10.64
N ALA A 374 -10.45 -11.95 9.66
CA ALA A 374 -10.32 -10.51 9.89
C ALA A 374 -11.51 -9.94 10.69
N THR A 375 -12.73 -10.37 10.35
CA THR A 375 -13.97 -9.95 11.06
C THR A 375 -13.95 -10.42 12.51
N ILE A 376 -13.56 -11.67 12.78
CA ILE A 376 -13.44 -12.22 14.13
C ILE A 376 -12.42 -11.42 14.95
N ILE A 377 -11.24 -11.13 14.40
CA ILE A 377 -10.23 -10.32 15.09
C ILE A 377 -10.74 -8.91 15.38
N CYS A 378 -11.46 -8.28 14.44
CA CYS A 378 -12.08 -6.97 14.67
C CYS A 378 -13.09 -7.00 15.81
N LEU A 379 -13.93 -8.03 15.89
CA LEU A 379 -14.92 -8.21 16.97
C LEU A 379 -14.24 -8.43 18.31
N LEU A 380 -13.21 -9.28 18.37
CA LEU A 380 -12.43 -9.51 19.60
C LEU A 380 -11.76 -8.23 20.11
N ASN A 381 -11.13 -7.47 19.22
CA ASN A 381 -10.51 -6.18 19.56
C ASN A 381 -11.53 -5.18 20.14
N MET A 382 -12.74 -5.19 19.63
CA MET A 382 -13.82 -4.34 20.11
C MET A 382 -14.30 -4.75 21.53
N LEU A 383 -14.46 -6.04 21.77
CA LEU A 383 -14.89 -6.58 23.08
C LEU A 383 -13.84 -6.33 24.16
N VAL A 384 -12.57 -6.46 23.85
CA VAL A 384 -11.47 -6.20 24.81
C VAL A 384 -11.42 -4.71 25.19
N LYS A 385 -11.63 -3.78 24.23
CA LYS A 385 -11.70 -2.35 24.56
C LYS A 385 -12.91 -2.02 25.46
N LYS A 386 -14.06 -2.65 25.24
CA LYS A 386 -15.26 -2.44 26.06
C LYS A 386 -15.00 -2.85 27.50
N LYS A 387 -14.42 -4.04 27.73
CA LYS A 387 -14.06 -4.50 29.09
C LYS A 387 -13.09 -3.56 29.82
N ARG A 388 -12.04 -3.05 29.12
CA ARG A 388 -11.10 -2.10 29.74
C ARG A 388 -11.77 -0.77 30.12
N ALA A 389 -12.70 -0.27 29.32
CA ALA A 389 -13.45 0.95 29.65
C ALA A 389 -14.37 0.76 30.87
N GLU A 390 -14.95 -0.42 31.05
CA GLU A 390 -15.80 -0.77 32.21
C GLU A 390 -14.99 -0.98 33.50
N TYR A 391 -13.70 -1.35 33.42
CA TYR A 391 -12.83 -1.49 34.58
C TYR A 391 -12.22 -0.16 35.08
N HIS A 392 -12.26 0.89 34.26
CA HIS A 392 -11.74 2.22 34.61
C HIS A 392 -12.85 3.27 34.86
N ALA A 393 -14.12 2.88 34.76
CA ALA A 393 -15.29 3.69 35.11
C ALA A 393 -15.84 3.26 36.48
#